data_f60efe6fb45e515ef586263b55e6a37f
#
_entry.id   f60efe6fb45e515ef586263b55e6a37f
#
_cell.length_a   1.000
_cell.length_b   1.000
_cell.length_c   1.000
_cell.angle_alpha   90.00
_cell.angle_beta   90.00
_cell.angle_gamma   90.00
#
_symmetry.space_group_name_H-M   'P 1'
#
loop_
_entity.id
_entity.type
_entity.pdbx_description
1 polymer ?
#
loop_
_entity_poly.entity_id
_entity_poly.type
_entity_poly.pdbx_seq_one_letter_code
_entity_poly.pdbx_strand_id
1 'polypeptide(L)'
;GVYVNGSSGECIYQSVEDRKIILENVMKAAEGKLTVIAHVACNNTKDSQELARHAESLGVDAIAAIPPIYFHLPEYAIAKYWNDISEAAPNTDFVIYNIPQLAGVALTQSLFTEMRKNPRVIGVKNSSMPVQDIQMFKAAGGEDYVIFNGPDEQFMSGRVIGAEGAIGGTYGAMPELYLKLDEYVKAGEMEKARELQYACNEVIYKMCSAHGNMYAVIKAILKINESLELGGVREPLPSLI
;
A
#
# COMPACT_ATOMS: atom_id res chain seq x y z
N GLY A 1 -2.48 -3.19 11.30
CA GLY A 1 -2.41 -4.16 10.18
C GLY A 1 -1.15 -4.03 9.37
N VAL A 2 -1.01 -4.88 8.38
CA VAL A 2 0.13 -4.90 7.46
C VAL A 2 -0.34 -5.02 6.01
N TYR A 3 0.41 -4.39 5.10
CA TYR A 3 0.21 -4.49 3.65
C TYR A 3 1.40 -5.23 3.05
N VAL A 4 1.17 -6.48 2.66
CA VAL A 4 2.22 -7.44 2.28
C VAL A 4 2.48 -7.40 0.77
N ASN A 5 3.74 -7.52 0.37
CA ASN A 5 4.15 -7.57 -1.04
C ASN A 5 3.72 -6.35 -1.87
N GLY A 6 3.67 -5.15 -1.26
CA GLY A 6 3.47 -3.91 -2.00
C GLY A 6 4.76 -3.40 -2.64
N SER A 7 4.74 -2.14 -3.11
CA SER A 7 5.91 -1.49 -3.72
C SER A 7 7.10 -1.44 -2.75
N SER A 8 6.85 -1.06 -1.48
CA SER A 8 7.87 -1.07 -0.43
C SER A 8 8.33 -2.47 -0.03
N GLY A 9 7.50 -3.49 -0.29
CA GLY A 9 7.87 -4.90 -0.17
C GLY A 9 8.60 -5.46 -1.39
N GLU A 10 9.03 -4.60 -2.32
CA GLU A 10 9.87 -4.95 -3.47
C GLU A 10 9.21 -5.96 -4.43
N CYS A 11 7.86 -6.02 -4.46
CA CYS A 11 7.11 -7.06 -5.15
C CYS A 11 7.44 -7.22 -6.64
N ILE A 12 7.86 -6.13 -7.29
CA ILE A 12 8.18 -6.16 -8.74
C ILE A 12 9.43 -6.97 -9.05
N TYR A 13 10.29 -7.19 -8.05
CA TYR A 13 11.55 -7.94 -8.17
C TYR A 13 11.47 -9.32 -7.51
N GLN A 14 10.28 -9.74 -7.10
CA GLN A 14 10.06 -11.04 -6.49
C GLN A 14 9.32 -11.98 -7.44
N SER A 15 9.68 -13.26 -7.41
CA SER A 15 8.91 -14.28 -8.11
C SER A 15 7.55 -14.52 -7.44
N VAL A 16 6.63 -15.18 -8.14
CA VAL A 16 5.35 -15.61 -7.56
C VAL A 16 5.58 -16.48 -6.32
N GLU A 17 6.54 -17.39 -6.38
CA GLU A 17 6.87 -18.28 -5.26
C GLU A 17 7.45 -17.51 -4.06
N ASP A 18 8.37 -16.56 -4.27
CA ASP A 18 8.87 -15.72 -3.17
C ASP A 18 7.71 -15.00 -2.46
N ARG A 19 6.78 -14.43 -3.25
CA ARG A 19 5.64 -13.70 -2.70
C ARG A 19 4.68 -14.58 -1.91
N LYS A 20 4.49 -15.84 -2.30
CA LYS A 20 3.72 -16.84 -1.55
C LYS A 20 4.40 -17.14 -0.23
N ILE A 21 5.70 -17.47 -0.25
CA ILE A 21 6.49 -17.76 0.96
C ILE A 21 6.45 -16.60 1.95
N ILE A 22 6.58 -15.36 1.46
CA ILE A 22 6.50 -14.16 2.29
C ILE A 22 5.12 -14.07 2.95
N LEU A 23 4.05 -14.21 2.18
CA LEU A 23 2.69 -14.11 2.71
C LEU A 23 2.39 -15.20 3.74
N GLU A 24 2.79 -16.45 3.50
CA GLU A 24 2.65 -17.55 4.45
C GLU A 24 3.32 -17.25 5.79
N ASN A 25 4.54 -16.74 5.76
CA ASN A 25 5.27 -16.37 6.97
C ASN A 25 4.64 -15.17 7.70
N VAL A 26 4.16 -14.18 6.96
CA VAL A 26 3.44 -13.04 7.54
C VAL A 26 2.15 -13.49 8.20
N MET A 27 1.34 -14.32 7.55
CA MET A 27 0.09 -14.85 8.11
C MET A 27 0.36 -15.67 9.38
N LYS A 28 1.39 -16.50 9.36
CA LYS A 28 1.82 -17.26 10.54
C LYS A 28 2.25 -16.34 11.69
N ALA A 29 3.01 -15.29 11.41
CA ALA A 29 3.48 -14.34 12.43
C ALA A 29 2.36 -13.42 12.95
N ALA A 30 1.40 -13.07 12.09
CA ALA A 30 0.27 -12.22 12.45
C ALA A 30 -0.70 -12.92 13.43
N GLU A 31 -0.83 -14.25 13.37
CA GLU A 31 -1.65 -15.06 14.30
C GLU A 31 -3.08 -14.50 14.51
N GLY A 32 -3.67 -13.91 13.49
CA GLY A 32 -4.99 -13.25 13.57
C GLY A 32 -5.02 -11.97 14.41
N LYS A 33 -3.87 -11.45 14.84
CA LYS A 33 -3.78 -10.21 15.64
C LYS A 33 -3.71 -8.94 14.78
N LEU A 34 -3.42 -9.09 13.50
CA LEU A 34 -3.25 -7.99 12.56
C LEU A 34 -4.15 -8.18 11.34
N THR A 35 -4.78 -7.11 10.89
CA THR A 35 -5.38 -7.06 9.54
C THR A 35 -4.28 -7.22 8.51
N VAL A 36 -4.45 -8.15 7.56
CA VAL A 36 -3.48 -8.42 6.50
C VAL A 36 -4.11 -8.15 5.14
N ILE A 37 -3.55 -7.20 4.41
CA ILE A 37 -3.89 -6.94 3.02
C ILE A 37 -2.74 -7.45 2.15
N ALA A 38 -3.01 -8.39 1.25
CA ALA A 38 -2.02 -8.95 0.36
C ALA A 38 -2.05 -8.28 -1.02
N HIS A 39 -0.96 -7.67 -1.43
CA HIS A 39 -0.82 -7.17 -2.80
C HIS A 39 -0.52 -8.33 -3.74
N VAL A 40 -1.37 -8.53 -4.75
CA VAL A 40 -1.32 -9.69 -5.64
C VAL A 40 -1.06 -9.35 -7.11
N ALA A 41 -0.85 -8.07 -7.44
CA ALA A 41 -0.64 -7.66 -8.83
C ALA A 41 0.67 -8.18 -9.42
N CYS A 42 0.58 -8.71 -10.61
CA CYS A 42 1.65 -8.99 -11.56
C CYS A 42 1.30 -8.36 -12.90
N ASN A 43 2.26 -8.23 -13.82
CA ASN A 43 1.97 -7.70 -15.16
C ASN A 43 1.11 -8.64 -16.05
N ASN A 44 0.97 -9.89 -15.66
CA ASN A 44 0.06 -10.81 -16.31
C ASN A 44 -1.07 -11.25 -15.36
N THR A 45 -2.25 -11.47 -15.92
CA THR A 45 -3.45 -11.81 -15.17
C THR A 45 -3.36 -13.16 -14.47
N LYS A 46 -2.69 -14.14 -15.08
CA LYS A 46 -2.63 -15.52 -14.55
C LYS A 46 -1.85 -15.59 -13.24
N ASP A 47 -0.68 -14.95 -13.18
CA ASP A 47 0.13 -14.90 -11.95
C ASP A 47 -0.59 -14.11 -10.85
N SER A 48 -1.28 -13.03 -11.22
CA SER A 48 -2.08 -12.25 -10.28
C SER A 48 -3.24 -13.07 -9.69
N GLN A 49 -3.94 -13.83 -10.52
CA GLN A 49 -4.99 -14.75 -10.09
C GLN A 49 -4.45 -15.88 -9.22
N GLU A 50 -3.26 -16.38 -9.53
CA GLU A 50 -2.59 -17.40 -8.72
C GLU A 50 -2.28 -16.89 -7.31
N LEU A 51 -1.72 -15.69 -7.22
CA LEU A 51 -1.46 -15.02 -5.94
C LEU A 51 -2.76 -14.70 -5.18
N ALA A 52 -3.82 -14.31 -5.88
CA ALA A 52 -5.12 -14.04 -5.27
C ALA A 52 -5.73 -15.32 -4.64
N ARG A 53 -5.75 -16.44 -5.36
CA ARG A 53 -6.19 -17.72 -4.82
C ARG A 53 -5.37 -18.18 -3.63
N HIS A 54 -4.05 -18.02 -3.70
CA HIS A 54 -3.16 -18.34 -2.60
C HIS A 54 -3.45 -17.46 -1.37
N ALA A 55 -3.60 -16.15 -1.55
CA ALA A 55 -3.93 -15.23 -0.47
C ALA A 55 -5.28 -15.58 0.20
N GLU A 56 -6.32 -15.86 -0.60
CA GLU A 56 -7.62 -16.33 -0.08
C GLU A 56 -7.48 -17.63 0.73
N SER A 57 -6.68 -18.60 0.23
CA SER A 57 -6.49 -19.87 0.93
C SER A 57 -5.82 -19.73 2.30
N LEU A 58 -5.08 -18.64 2.52
CA LEU A 58 -4.46 -18.29 3.80
C LEU A 58 -5.38 -17.47 4.71
N GLY A 59 -6.53 -17.03 4.22
CA GLY A 59 -7.48 -16.25 5.00
C GLY A 59 -7.04 -14.80 5.26
N VAL A 60 -6.44 -14.13 4.28
CA VAL A 60 -6.15 -12.69 4.39
C VAL A 60 -7.45 -11.88 4.46
N ASP A 61 -7.42 -10.70 5.08
CA ASP A 61 -8.60 -9.85 5.20
C ASP A 61 -8.98 -9.19 3.87
N ALA A 62 -7.99 -8.85 3.04
CA ALA A 62 -8.22 -8.33 1.70
C ALA A 62 -7.04 -8.62 0.77
N ILE A 63 -7.31 -8.61 -0.53
CA ILE A 63 -6.28 -8.53 -1.57
C ILE A 63 -6.26 -7.13 -2.18
N ALA A 64 -5.13 -6.75 -2.75
CA ALA A 64 -5.01 -5.46 -3.43
C ALA A 64 -4.16 -5.58 -4.70
N ALA A 65 -4.42 -4.70 -5.69
CA ALA A 65 -3.67 -4.70 -6.93
C ALA A 65 -3.48 -3.30 -7.51
N ILE A 66 -2.25 -2.98 -7.96
CA ILE A 66 -2.00 -1.91 -8.91
C ILE A 66 -2.48 -2.34 -10.31
N PRO A 67 -2.72 -1.41 -11.25
CA PRO A 67 -2.88 -1.81 -12.65
C PRO A 67 -1.57 -2.38 -13.20
N PRO A 68 -1.62 -3.12 -14.33
CA PRO A 68 -0.40 -3.54 -15.02
C PRO A 68 0.47 -2.35 -15.41
N ILE A 69 1.78 -2.47 -15.21
CA ILE A 69 2.75 -1.41 -15.49
C ILE A 69 3.36 -1.56 -16.88
N TYR A 70 4.07 -0.53 -17.35
CA TYR A 70 4.77 -0.42 -18.62
C TYR A 70 3.88 0.02 -19.79
N PHE A 71 2.82 -0.71 -20.12
CA PHE A 71 1.82 -0.26 -21.10
C PHE A 71 0.67 0.47 -20.41
N HIS A 72 0.34 1.67 -20.87
CA HIS A 72 -0.80 2.44 -20.37
C HIS A 72 -2.08 1.84 -20.97
N LEU A 73 -2.69 0.93 -20.23
CA LEU A 73 -3.92 0.26 -20.65
C LEU A 73 -5.13 1.19 -20.54
N PRO A 74 -6.14 1.04 -21.41
CA PRO A 74 -7.40 1.75 -21.28
C PRO A 74 -8.20 1.24 -20.06
N GLU A 75 -9.07 2.10 -19.52
CA GLU A 75 -9.83 1.83 -18.30
C GLU A 75 -10.59 0.50 -18.32
N TYR A 76 -11.21 0.15 -19.44
CA TYR A 76 -11.95 -1.11 -19.55
C TYR A 76 -11.04 -2.35 -19.39
N ALA A 77 -9.80 -2.27 -19.84
CA ALA A 77 -8.84 -3.36 -19.71
C ALA A 77 -8.30 -3.46 -18.27
N ILE A 78 -8.12 -2.32 -17.59
CA ILE A 78 -7.75 -2.26 -16.18
C ILE A 78 -8.89 -2.81 -15.31
N ALA A 79 -10.13 -2.38 -15.56
CA ALA A 79 -11.31 -2.89 -14.86
C ALA A 79 -11.45 -4.41 -15.05
N LYS A 80 -11.25 -4.90 -16.26
CA LYS A 80 -11.26 -6.35 -16.52
C LYS A 80 -10.19 -7.06 -15.72
N TYR A 81 -8.95 -6.56 -15.75
CA TYR A 81 -7.83 -7.14 -15.01
C TYR A 81 -8.10 -7.24 -13.51
N TRP A 82 -8.59 -6.17 -12.88
CA TRP A 82 -8.92 -6.18 -11.46
C TRP A 82 -10.10 -7.10 -11.11
N ASN A 83 -11.12 -7.14 -11.97
CA ASN A 83 -12.23 -8.06 -11.79
C ASN A 83 -11.81 -9.53 -11.95
N ASP A 84 -10.97 -9.85 -12.94
CA ASP A 84 -10.42 -11.21 -13.12
C ASP A 84 -9.62 -11.67 -11.87
N ILE A 85 -8.88 -10.76 -11.23
CA ILE A 85 -8.17 -11.03 -9.96
C ILE A 85 -9.17 -11.25 -8.82
N SER A 86 -10.14 -10.36 -8.68
CA SER A 86 -11.16 -10.44 -7.64
C SER A 86 -12.01 -11.72 -7.76
N GLU A 87 -12.32 -12.16 -8.97
CA GLU A 87 -13.03 -13.41 -9.23
C GLU A 87 -12.22 -14.66 -8.86
N ALA A 88 -10.88 -14.57 -8.88
CA ALA A 88 -10.02 -15.66 -8.46
C ALA A 88 -9.98 -15.85 -6.93
N ALA A 89 -10.45 -14.87 -6.17
CA ALA A 89 -10.59 -14.89 -4.71
C ALA A 89 -12.01 -14.42 -4.31
N PRO A 90 -13.05 -15.23 -4.60
CA PRO A 90 -14.44 -14.77 -4.53
C PRO A 90 -14.94 -14.47 -3.12
N ASN A 91 -14.27 -14.93 -2.07
CA ASN A 91 -14.65 -14.71 -0.68
C ASN A 91 -13.74 -13.68 0.03
N THR A 92 -12.89 -12.97 -0.73
CA THR A 92 -11.93 -12.02 -0.18
C THR A 92 -12.21 -10.62 -0.71
N ASP A 93 -12.17 -9.63 0.17
CA ASP A 93 -12.32 -8.22 -0.18
C ASP A 93 -11.18 -7.73 -1.08
N PHE A 94 -11.48 -6.73 -1.91
CA PHE A 94 -10.53 -6.16 -2.86
C PHE A 94 -10.32 -4.67 -2.60
N VAL A 95 -9.06 -4.24 -2.51
CA VAL A 95 -8.66 -2.84 -2.39
C VAL A 95 -7.92 -2.41 -3.66
N ILE A 96 -8.41 -1.40 -4.34
CA ILE A 96 -7.71 -0.83 -5.50
C ILE A 96 -6.44 -0.11 -5.00
N TYR A 97 -5.29 -0.38 -5.62
CA TYR A 97 -4.09 0.36 -5.32
C TYR A 97 -3.80 1.37 -6.44
N ASN A 98 -4.07 2.65 -6.16
CA ASN A 98 -3.78 3.76 -7.05
C ASN A 98 -2.39 4.36 -6.74
N ILE A 99 -1.44 4.23 -7.66
CA ILE A 99 -0.08 4.79 -7.57
C ILE A 99 0.39 5.24 -8.96
N PRO A 100 -0.15 6.36 -9.49
CA PRO A 100 0.09 6.76 -10.87
C PRO A 100 1.56 7.00 -11.22
N GLN A 101 2.37 7.45 -10.25
CA GLN A 101 3.79 7.69 -10.45
C GLN A 101 4.59 6.44 -10.83
N LEU A 102 4.17 5.25 -10.38
CA LEU A 102 4.82 3.98 -10.67
C LEU A 102 4.04 3.15 -11.69
N ALA A 103 2.71 3.25 -11.66
CA ALA A 103 1.85 2.47 -12.56
C ALA A 103 1.70 3.11 -13.94
N GLY A 104 1.98 4.42 -14.08
CA GLY A 104 1.82 5.16 -15.33
C GLY A 104 0.38 5.52 -15.70
N VAL A 105 -0.60 5.03 -14.94
CA VAL A 105 -2.03 5.35 -15.10
C VAL A 105 -2.64 5.70 -13.74
N ALA A 106 -3.57 6.63 -13.74
CA ALA A 106 -4.29 7.04 -12.55
C ALA A 106 -5.67 6.38 -12.47
N LEU A 107 -6.16 6.16 -11.26
CA LEU A 107 -7.55 5.81 -11.01
C LEU A 107 -8.42 7.05 -11.27
N THR A 108 -9.18 7.03 -12.35
CA THR A 108 -10.15 8.09 -12.66
C THR A 108 -11.47 7.84 -11.93
N GLN A 109 -12.32 8.87 -11.86
CA GLN A 109 -13.67 8.71 -11.30
C GLN A 109 -14.54 7.73 -12.12
N SER A 110 -14.34 7.67 -13.45
CA SER A 110 -15.05 6.72 -14.30
C SER A 110 -14.63 5.28 -14.01
N LEU A 111 -13.34 5.01 -13.93
CA LEU A 111 -12.80 3.69 -13.59
C LEU A 111 -13.20 3.28 -12.16
N PHE A 112 -13.16 4.20 -11.20
CA PHE A 112 -13.61 3.93 -9.83
C PHE A 112 -15.11 3.59 -9.80
N THR A 113 -15.93 4.34 -10.53
CA THR A 113 -17.38 4.06 -10.64
C THR A 113 -17.65 2.69 -11.25
N GLU A 114 -16.87 2.29 -12.27
CA GLU A 114 -16.97 0.95 -12.86
C GLU A 114 -16.60 -0.13 -11.84
N MET A 115 -15.51 0.04 -11.13
CA MET A 115 -15.04 -0.95 -10.14
C MET A 115 -15.96 -1.09 -8.94
N ARG A 116 -16.71 -0.05 -8.56
CA ARG A 116 -17.71 -0.11 -7.49
C ARG A 116 -18.91 -1.03 -7.82
N LYS A 117 -19.08 -1.44 -9.07
CA LYS A 117 -20.08 -2.46 -9.42
C LYS A 117 -19.71 -3.85 -8.89
N ASN A 118 -18.43 -4.09 -8.60
CA ASN A 118 -17.97 -5.31 -7.96
C ASN A 118 -18.14 -5.17 -6.43
N PRO A 119 -19.01 -5.96 -5.79
CA PRO A 119 -19.29 -5.82 -4.35
C PRO A 119 -18.11 -6.16 -3.43
N ARG A 120 -17.09 -6.83 -3.96
CA ARG A 120 -15.85 -7.10 -3.19
C ARG A 120 -14.90 -5.91 -3.15
N VAL A 121 -15.09 -4.90 -4.00
CA VAL A 121 -14.27 -3.69 -3.96
C VAL A 121 -14.74 -2.81 -2.81
N ILE A 122 -13.96 -2.81 -1.73
CA ILE A 122 -14.29 -2.11 -0.48
C ILE A 122 -13.56 -0.79 -0.29
N GLY A 123 -12.56 -0.48 -1.10
CA GLY A 123 -11.79 0.74 -0.88
C GLY A 123 -10.64 0.95 -1.86
N VAL A 124 -9.88 2.00 -1.55
CA VAL A 124 -8.72 2.44 -2.33
C VAL A 124 -7.54 2.74 -1.40
N LYS A 125 -6.37 2.17 -1.70
CA LYS A 125 -5.10 2.72 -1.24
C LYS A 125 -4.67 3.77 -2.24
N ASN A 126 -4.73 5.05 -1.86
CA ASN A 126 -4.43 6.16 -2.75
C ASN A 126 -3.02 6.72 -2.51
N SER A 127 -2.12 6.46 -3.44
CA SER A 127 -0.75 7.00 -3.47
C SER A 127 -0.55 8.06 -4.55
N SER A 128 -1.63 8.68 -5.07
CA SER A 128 -1.50 9.87 -5.90
C SER A 128 -1.04 11.08 -5.06
N MET A 129 -0.39 12.05 -5.70
CA MET A 129 0.07 13.26 -5.00
C MET A 129 -1.06 14.23 -4.63
N PRO A 130 -2.13 14.42 -5.44
CA PRO A 130 -3.24 15.27 -5.04
C PRO A 130 -4.02 14.66 -3.86
N VAL A 131 -3.98 15.31 -2.71
CA VAL A 131 -4.78 14.91 -1.52
C VAL A 131 -6.28 14.93 -1.83
N GLN A 132 -6.70 15.79 -2.76
CA GLN A 132 -8.07 15.88 -3.25
C GLN A 132 -8.63 14.52 -3.73
N ASP A 133 -7.79 13.65 -4.30
CA ASP A 133 -8.24 12.33 -4.77
C ASP A 133 -8.82 11.48 -3.63
N ILE A 134 -8.27 11.57 -2.42
CA ILE A 134 -8.80 10.91 -1.22
C ILE A 134 -10.23 11.37 -0.96
N GLN A 135 -10.43 12.69 -0.94
CA GLN A 135 -11.75 13.28 -0.74
C GLN A 135 -12.75 12.83 -1.81
N MET A 136 -12.32 12.85 -3.08
CA MET A 136 -13.18 12.49 -4.21
C MET A 136 -13.57 11.02 -4.20
N PHE A 137 -12.64 10.12 -3.88
CA PHE A 137 -12.95 8.69 -3.75
C PHE A 137 -13.83 8.43 -2.53
N LYS A 138 -13.58 9.09 -1.38
CA LYS A 138 -14.44 8.97 -0.20
C LYS A 138 -15.85 9.47 -0.48
N ALA A 139 -16.00 10.64 -1.08
CA ALA A 139 -17.31 11.20 -1.44
C ALA A 139 -18.07 10.30 -2.43
N ALA A 140 -17.39 9.74 -3.42
CA ALA A 140 -18.00 8.85 -4.39
C ALA A 140 -18.31 7.45 -3.82
N GLY A 141 -17.42 6.90 -2.97
CA GLY A 141 -17.57 5.59 -2.36
C GLY A 141 -18.66 5.55 -1.28
N GLY A 142 -18.76 6.61 -0.50
CA GLY A 142 -19.65 6.66 0.67
C GLY A 142 -18.97 6.17 1.95
N GLU A 143 -19.75 6.07 3.02
CA GLU A 143 -19.22 5.77 4.36
C GLU A 143 -18.61 4.37 4.47
N ASP A 144 -19.15 3.40 3.75
CA ASP A 144 -18.68 2.01 3.80
C ASP A 144 -17.37 1.76 3.04
N TYR A 145 -16.91 2.74 2.24
CA TYR A 145 -15.64 2.62 1.51
C TYR A 145 -14.46 3.13 2.32
N VAL A 146 -13.41 2.30 2.39
CA VAL A 146 -12.17 2.63 3.10
C VAL A 146 -11.16 3.25 2.13
N ILE A 147 -10.73 4.47 2.42
CA ILE A 147 -9.70 5.15 1.65
C ILE A 147 -8.44 5.30 2.51
N PHE A 148 -7.34 4.68 2.07
CA PHE A 148 -6.05 4.80 2.74
C PHE A 148 -5.19 5.86 2.07
N ASN A 149 -4.57 6.73 2.86
CA ASN A 149 -3.51 7.62 2.39
C ASN A 149 -2.24 6.81 2.11
N GLY A 150 -1.64 6.98 0.94
CA GLY A 150 -0.43 6.29 0.53
C GLY A 150 0.86 7.06 0.82
N PRO A 151 1.00 8.33 0.40
CA PRO A 151 2.22 9.11 0.65
C PRO A 151 2.39 9.44 2.13
N ASP A 152 3.50 8.99 2.72
CA ASP A 152 3.82 9.19 4.14
C ASP A 152 3.95 10.67 4.49
N GLU A 153 4.51 11.44 3.58
CA GLU A 153 4.73 12.89 3.68
C GLU A 153 3.43 13.69 3.77
N GLN A 154 2.30 13.09 3.39
CA GLN A 154 0.97 13.70 3.39
C GLN A 154 0.02 13.06 4.40
N PHE A 155 0.52 12.29 5.36
CA PHE A 155 -0.31 11.56 6.31
C PHE A 155 -1.36 12.45 6.98
N MET A 156 -0.93 13.56 7.59
CA MET A 156 -1.83 14.50 8.26
C MET A 156 -2.92 15.01 7.31
N SER A 157 -2.52 15.46 6.12
CA SER A 157 -3.46 16.00 5.12
C SER A 157 -4.48 14.95 4.68
N GLY A 158 -4.00 13.71 4.42
CA GLY A 158 -4.87 12.60 4.05
C GLY A 158 -5.88 12.25 5.13
N ARG A 159 -5.45 12.22 6.40
CA ARG A 159 -6.33 11.95 7.55
C ARG A 159 -7.38 13.04 7.73
N VAL A 160 -6.98 14.31 7.64
CA VAL A 160 -7.90 15.47 7.79
C VAL A 160 -8.96 15.50 6.69
N ILE A 161 -8.61 15.09 5.46
CA ILE A 161 -9.53 15.13 4.31
C ILE A 161 -10.40 13.88 4.16
N GLY A 162 -10.26 12.87 5.05
CA GLY A 162 -11.18 11.74 5.12
C GLY A 162 -10.59 10.35 4.89
N ALA A 163 -9.26 10.19 4.85
CA ALA A 163 -8.69 8.85 4.87
C ALA A 163 -8.93 8.18 6.24
N GLU A 164 -9.37 6.92 6.25
CA GLU A 164 -9.58 6.14 7.48
C GLU A 164 -8.28 5.68 8.13
N GLY A 165 -7.22 5.61 7.34
CA GLY A 165 -5.90 5.20 7.78
C GLY A 165 -4.86 5.48 6.70
N ALA A 166 -3.68 4.90 6.87
CA ALA A 166 -2.60 5.07 5.90
C ALA A 166 -1.79 3.79 5.73
N ILE A 167 -1.26 3.61 4.52
CA ILE A 167 -0.40 2.49 4.16
C ILE A 167 0.80 3.06 3.40
N GLY A 168 1.93 3.19 4.08
CA GLY A 168 3.13 3.82 3.55
C GLY A 168 4.40 3.01 3.76
N GLY A 169 5.48 3.46 3.14
CA GLY A 169 6.75 2.74 3.12
C GLY A 169 7.60 2.94 4.36
N THR A 170 7.48 4.07 5.05
CA THR A 170 8.37 4.44 6.16
C THR A 170 7.80 4.14 7.55
N TYR A 171 6.53 3.76 7.64
CA TYR A 171 5.87 3.46 8.91
C TYR A 171 6.54 2.31 9.67
N GLY A 172 7.13 1.34 8.97
CA GLY A 172 7.88 0.26 9.60
C GLY A 172 9.16 0.71 10.30
N ALA A 173 9.74 1.85 9.91
CA ALA A 173 10.95 2.41 10.51
C ALA A 173 10.68 3.40 11.65
N MET A 174 9.48 3.99 11.71
CA MET A 174 9.10 5.01 12.70
C MET A 174 7.60 4.96 13.05
N PRO A 175 7.07 3.78 13.44
CA PRO A 175 5.64 3.59 13.69
C PRO A 175 5.12 4.50 14.81
N GLU A 176 5.90 4.76 15.84
CA GLU A 176 5.52 5.58 16.99
C GLU A 176 5.20 7.01 16.60
N LEU A 177 5.96 7.56 15.64
CA LEU A 177 5.75 8.93 15.17
C LEU A 177 4.39 9.05 14.44
N TYR A 178 4.07 8.10 13.58
CA TYR A 178 2.81 8.12 12.85
C TYR A 178 1.60 7.77 13.71
N LEU A 179 1.75 6.87 14.68
CA LEU A 179 0.70 6.62 15.67
C LEU A 179 0.43 7.86 16.49
N LYS A 180 1.47 8.57 16.92
CA LYS A 180 1.34 9.83 17.65
C LYS A 180 0.73 10.94 16.82
N LEU A 181 1.13 11.01 15.53
CA LEU A 181 0.56 11.94 14.57
C LEU A 181 -0.96 11.70 14.39
N ASP A 182 -1.38 10.45 14.28
CA ASP A 182 -2.79 10.08 14.18
C ASP A 182 -3.59 10.46 15.45
N GLU A 183 -2.99 10.30 16.62
CA GLU A 183 -3.57 10.76 17.90
C GLU A 183 -3.81 12.27 17.88
N TYR A 184 -2.83 13.06 17.45
CA TYR A 184 -2.98 14.53 17.38
C TYR A 184 -4.06 14.95 16.39
N VAL A 185 -4.13 14.30 15.20
CA VAL A 185 -5.18 14.58 14.24
C VAL A 185 -6.56 14.26 14.82
N LYS A 186 -6.73 13.10 15.45
CA LYS A 186 -7.98 12.68 16.07
C LYS A 186 -8.41 13.60 17.23
N ALA A 187 -7.45 14.12 17.98
CA ALA A 187 -7.68 15.06 19.08
C ALA A 187 -7.93 16.50 18.62
N GLY A 188 -7.78 16.79 17.32
CA GLY A 188 -7.90 18.16 16.81
C GLY A 188 -6.69 19.06 17.12
N GLU A 189 -5.57 18.49 17.59
CA GLU A 189 -4.34 19.21 17.94
C GLU A 189 -3.50 19.49 16.69
N MET A 190 -4.05 20.28 15.75
CA MET A 190 -3.51 20.45 14.40
C MET A 190 -2.12 21.08 14.35
N GLU A 191 -1.76 21.95 15.29
CA GLU A 191 -0.41 22.55 15.34
C GLU A 191 0.63 21.48 15.67
N LYS A 192 0.38 20.67 16.70
CA LYS A 192 1.26 19.55 17.07
C LYS A 192 1.36 18.50 15.96
N ALA A 193 0.24 18.20 15.31
CA ALA A 193 0.20 17.29 14.19
C ALA A 193 1.08 17.81 13.04
N ARG A 194 1.00 19.09 12.70
CA ARG A 194 1.81 19.70 11.66
C ARG A 194 3.31 19.69 11.98
N GLU A 195 3.68 20.05 13.21
CA GLU A 195 5.07 20.02 13.67
C GLU A 195 5.65 18.60 13.56
N LEU A 196 4.88 17.59 14.01
CA LEU A 196 5.32 16.20 13.93
C LEU A 196 5.40 15.69 12.48
N GLN A 197 4.45 16.10 11.61
CA GLN A 197 4.53 15.78 10.18
C GLN A 197 5.79 16.37 9.54
N TYR A 198 6.16 17.60 9.87
CA TYR A 198 7.40 18.20 9.38
C TYR A 198 8.63 17.40 9.83
N ALA A 199 8.69 17.00 11.10
CA ALA A 199 9.78 16.17 11.61
C ALA A 199 9.85 14.81 10.89
N CYS A 200 8.72 14.15 10.65
CA CYS A 200 8.66 12.92 9.86
C CYS A 200 9.20 13.15 8.43
N ASN A 201 8.80 14.23 7.79
CA ASN A 201 9.23 14.54 6.42
C ASN A 201 10.74 14.81 6.35
N GLU A 202 11.33 15.49 7.34
CA GLU A 202 12.78 15.66 7.43
C GLU A 202 13.52 14.31 7.52
N VAL A 203 12.99 13.37 8.30
CA VAL A 203 13.56 12.01 8.38
C VAL A 203 13.46 11.30 7.03
N ILE A 204 12.29 11.38 6.36
CA ILE A 204 12.09 10.78 5.03
C ILE A 204 13.08 11.36 4.02
N TYR A 205 13.25 12.68 3.98
CA TYR A 205 14.20 13.32 3.06
C TYR A 205 15.64 12.89 3.32
N LYS A 206 16.02 12.70 4.58
CA LYS A 206 17.33 12.13 4.92
C LYS A 206 17.48 10.69 4.43
N MET A 207 16.46 9.84 4.63
CA MET A 207 16.48 8.47 4.10
C MET A 207 16.60 8.46 2.57
N CYS A 208 15.86 9.34 1.87
CA CYS A 208 15.91 9.45 0.41
C CYS A 208 17.24 10.01 -0.12
N SER A 209 17.97 10.81 0.68
CA SER A 209 19.25 11.40 0.29
C SER A 209 20.45 10.48 0.51
N ALA A 210 20.26 9.32 1.12
CA ALA A 210 21.32 8.35 1.35
C ALA A 210 21.80 7.70 0.03
N HIS A 211 23.05 7.23 0.02
CA HIS A 211 23.62 6.51 -1.11
C HIS A 211 23.09 5.07 -1.15
N GLY A 212 22.03 4.86 -1.88
CA GLY A 212 21.35 3.58 -1.99
C GLY A 212 19.84 3.77 -2.10
N ASN A 213 19.11 2.67 -2.15
CA ASN A 213 17.65 2.71 -2.17
C ASN A 213 17.10 3.00 -0.76
N MET A 214 16.03 3.79 -0.64
CA MET A 214 15.39 4.11 0.64
C MET A 214 15.01 2.85 1.46
N TYR A 215 14.61 1.77 0.82
CA TYR A 215 14.28 0.52 1.53
C TYR A 215 15.51 -0.16 2.12
N ALA A 216 16.69 -0.02 1.50
CA ALA A 216 17.95 -0.45 2.10
C ALA A 216 18.28 0.36 3.35
N VAL A 217 18.01 1.67 3.33
CA VAL A 217 18.17 2.54 4.52
C VAL A 217 17.21 2.12 5.64
N ILE A 218 15.96 1.84 5.33
CA ILE A 218 14.96 1.36 6.31
C ILE A 218 15.44 0.05 6.96
N LYS A 219 15.93 -0.91 6.18
CA LYS A 219 16.46 -2.17 6.69
C LYS A 219 17.67 -1.94 7.60
N ALA A 220 18.56 -0.99 7.26
CA ALA A 220 19.68 -0.60 8.10
C ALA A 220 19.24 0.06 9.41
N ILE A 221 18.23 0.93 9.38
CA ILE A 221 17.62 1.54 10.58
C ILE A 221 17.07 0.45 11.51
N LEU A 222 16.30 -0.49 10.98
CA LEU A 222 15.73 -1.60 11.75
C LEU A 222 16.82 -2.51 12.35
N LYS A 223 17.92 -2.73 11.62
CA LYS A 223 19.08 -3.45 12.15
C LYS A 223 19.70 -2.73 13.34
N ILE A 224 19.88 -1.41 13.24
CA ILE A 224 20.52 -0.60 14.30
C ILE A 224 19.62 -0.47 15.53
N ASN A 225 18.35 -0.16 15.33
CA ASN A 225 17.42 0.15 16.40
C ASN A 225 16.83 -1.10 17.06
N GLU A 226 16.50 -2.12 16.26
CA GLU A 226 15.75 -3.29 16.70
C GLU A 226 16.54 -4.60 16.61
N SER A 227 17.80 -4.55 16.15
CA SER A 227 18.63 -5.75 15.92
C SER A 227 18.02 -6.74 14.92
N LEU A 228 17.21 -6.24 13.95
CA LEU A 228 16.57 -7.06 12.93
C LEU A 228 17.47 -7.20 11.70
N GLU A 229 17.95 -8.41 11.45
CA GLU A 229 18.74 -8.76 10.26
C GLU A 229 17.82 -9.09 9.07
N LEU A 230 17.42 -8.06 8.31
CA LEU A 230 16.48 -8.22 7.19
C LEU A 230 17.16 -8.46 5.83
N GLY A 231 18.49 -8.56 5.81
CA GLY A 231 19.26 -8.67 4.57
C GLY A 231 19.26 -7.39 3.74
N GLY A 232 19.63 -7.51 2.47
CA GLY A 232 19.64 -6.40 1.49
C GLY A 232 18.30 -6.20 0.79
N VAL A 233 18.29 -5.25 -0.13
CA VAL A 233 17.18 -5.09 -1.10
C VAL A 233 17.36 -6.04 -2.28
N ARG A 234 16.26 -6.33 -2.97
CA ARG A 234 16.28 -7.15 -4.20
C ARG A 234 16.91 -6.37 -5.35
N GLU A 235 17.81 -7.00 -6.08
CA GLU A 235 18.35 -6.42 -7.31
C GLU A 235 17.24 -6.24 -8.35
N PRO A 236 17.28 -5.16 -9.14
CA PRO A 236 18.37 -4.17 -9.33
C PRO A 236 18.31 -2.94 -8.39
N LEU A 237 17.58 -2.97 -7.29
CA LEU A 237 17.61 -1.87 -6.34
C LEU A 237 19.03 -1.72 -5.76
N PRO A 238 19.61 -0.49 -5.72
CA PRO A 238 20.94 -0.29 -5.19
C PRO A 238 20.97 -0.51 -3.68
N SER A 239 21.93 -1.31 -3.24
CA SER A 239 22.24 -1.49 -1.81
C SER A 239 22.74 -0.18 -1.20
N LEU A 240 22.68 -0.08 0.12
CA LEU A 240 23.28 1.04 0.85
C LEU A 240 24.81 0.93 0.79
N ILE A 241 25.49 2.05 0.44
CA ILE A 241 26.96 2.17 0.32
C ILE A 241 27.48 3.03 1.46
#